data_97e3a78cb3e1115e2816569f8de59080
#
_entry.id   97e3a78cb3e1115e2816569f8de59080
#
_cell.length_a   1.000
_cell.length_b   1.000
_cell.length_c   1.000
_cell.angle_alpha   90.00
_cell.angle_beta   90.00
_cell.angle_gamma   90.00
#
_symmetry.space_group_name_H-M   'P 1'
#
loop_
_entity.id
_entity.type
_entity.pdbx_description
1 polymer ?
#
loop_
_entity_poly.entity_id
_entity_poly.type
_entity_poly.pdbx_seq_one_letter_code
_entity_poly.pdbx_strand_id
1 'polypeptide(L)'
;MTKLRRVAVMFSSLLIVLNCYAQEKDSTSLAKKTPGITSFILPTALVGYGLISLAGNNVIRDLDFTTKAELQEDHPLFAAHADNFLQFSPAAAVFALKFAGVKGRHQIGDAAGIYAMSMTMMTGSVTYLKKLSKRQRPDNSVNNSFPSGHTATVFASAEFLKQEYGKEYPWIAYTGYAVATATGALRMYNNRHWLSDVIAGAGFGIISTKASYILYPKLKRLFSRNQTSAFNLMPTYQSGGPGFYLSGNF
;
A
#
# COMPACT_ATOMS: atom_id res chain seq x y z
N MET A 1 -12.56 31.88 10.57
CA MET A 1 -12.30 30.42 10.53
C MET A 1 -10.87 30.25 10.11
N THR A 2 -10.01 29.75 10.97
CA THR A 2 -8.58 29.58 10.72
C THR A 2 -8.37 28.59 9.57
N LYS A 3 -7.35 28.84 8.74
CA LYS A 3 -6.98 28.01 7.58
C LYS A 3 -6.77 26.55 7.95
N LEU A 4 -6.25 26.27 9.17
CA LEU A 4 -6.11 24.93 9.74
C LEU A 4 -7.45 24.16 9.80
N ARG A 5 -8.56 24.87 10.07
CA ARG A 5 -9.90 24.28 10.02
C ARG A 5 -10.31 23.82 8.62
N ARG A 6 -9.81 24.51 7.57
CA ARG A 6 -10.07 24.10 6.17
C ARG A 6 -9.28 22.87 5.77
N VAL A 7 -8.03 22.74 6.18
CA VAL A 7 -7.20 21.54 5.96
C VAL A 7 -7.77 20.34 6.72
N ALA A 8 -8.17 20.52 7.98
CA ALA A 8 -8.83 19.47 8.76
C ALA A 8 -10.18 19.04 8.15
N VAL A 9 -10.96 19.98 7.60
CA VAL A 9 -12.22 19.68 6.90
C VAL A 9 -11.95 18.94 5.59
N MET A 10 -10.90 19.27 4.84
CA MET A 10 -10.53 18.55 3.62
C MET A 10 -10.03 17.13 3.93
N PHE A 11 -9.26 16.93 5.00
CA PHE A 11 -8.87 15.59 5.46
C PHE A 11 -10.08 14.79 5.97
N SER A 12 -11.00 15.41 6.70
CA SER A 12 -12.23 14.77 7.17
C SER A 12 -13.15 14.41 6.01
N SER A 13 -13.28 15.27 4.99
CA SER A 13 -14.09 14.97 3.80
C SER A 13 -13.48 13.85 2.95
N LEU A 14 -12.14 13.77 2.86
CA LEU A 14 -11.45 12.66 2.21
C LEU A 14 -11.68 11.34 2.97
N LEU A 15 -11.66 11.36 4.31
CA LEU A 15 -12.00 10.23 5.17
C LEU A 15 -13.48 9.81 5.03
N ILE A 16 -14.40 10.76 4.89
CA ILE A 16 -15.84 10.49 4.71
C ILE A 16 -16.09 9.87 3.34
N VAL A 17 -15.45 10.36 2.28
CA VAL A 17 -15.55 9.76 0.93
C VAL A 17 -14.98 8.35 0.92
N LEU A 18 -13.86 8.09 1.64
CA LEU A 18 -13.32 6.74 1.82
C LEU A 18 -14.31 5.81 2.54
N ASN A 19 -15.12 6.32 3.48
CA ASN A 19 -16.11 5.54 4.21
C ASN A 19 -17.39 5.26 3.41
N CYS A 20 -17.86 6.18 2.55
CA CYS A 20 -19.07 5.96 1.74
C CYS A 20 -18.91 4.84 0.72
N TYR A 21 -17.70 4.60 0.19
CA TYR A 21 -17.45 3.49 -0.74
C TYR A 21 -17.20 2.13 -0.05
N ALA A 22 -17.10 2.08 1.28
CA ALA A 22 -16.92 0.83 2.03
C ALA A 22 -18.23 0.09 2.32
N GLN A 23 -19.39 0.69 2.06
CA GLN A 23 -20.73 0.10 2.32
C GLN A 23 -21.39 -0.48 1.06
N GLU A 24 -20.73 -1.35 0.33
CA GLU A 24 -21.45 -2.23 -0.58
C GLU A 24 -21.73 -3.57 0.12
N LYS A 25 -22.95 -3.65 0.63
CA LYS A 25 -23.55 -4.82 1.28
C LYS A 25 -23.92 -5.84 0.20
N ASP A 26 -23.08 -6.86 0.03
CA ASP A 26 -23.48 -8.06 -0.69
C ASP A 26 -23.25 -9.30 0.15
N SER A 27 -24.35 -9.77 0.72
CA SER A 27 -24.50 -11.06 1.38
C SER A 27 -24.89 -12.09 0.33
N THR A 28 -23.92 -12.70 -0.35
CA THR A 28 -24.04 -14.04 -0.91
C THR A 28 -22.69 -14.54 -1.46
N SER A 29 -22.34 -15.74 -1.08
CA SER A 29 -21.27 -16.62 -1.54
C SER A 29 -19.83 -16.31 -1.04
N LEU A 30 -19.28 -17.31 -0.37
CA LEU A 30 -17.88 -17.48 0.08
C LEU A 30 -16.84 -17.57 -1.07
N ALA A 31 -17.15 -17.09 -2.26
CA ALA A 31 -16.18 -17.02 -3.34
C ALA A 31 -15.13 -15.94 -3.02
N LYS A 32 -13.85 -16.27 -3.17
CA LYS A 32 -12.69 -15.36 -3.11
C LYS A 32 -12.84 -14.27 -4.19
N LYS A 33 -13.72 -13.27 -3.98
CA LYS A 33 -14.01 -12.22 -4.96
C LYS A 33 -12.76 -11.35 -5.15
N THR A 34 -12.16 -11.40 -6.33
CA THR A 34 -11.07 -10.48 -6.70
C THR A 34 -11.58 -9.04 -6.75
N PRO A 35 -10.71 -8.02 -6.52
CA PRO A 35 -11.11 -6.62 -6.63
C PRO A 35 -11.78 -6.33 -7.98
N GLY A 36 -12.99 -5.81 -7.96
CA GLY A 36 -13.69 -5.39 -9.17
C GLY A 36 -13.10 -4.11 -9.76
N ILE A 37 -13.37 -3.84 -11.04
CA ILE A 37 -12.84 -2.68 -11.76
C ILE A 37 -13.23 -1.35 -11.09
N THR A 38 -14.44 -1.26 -10.54
CA THR A 38 -14.94 -0.09 -9.83
C THR A 38 -14.10 0.28 -8.61
N SER A 39 -13.46 -0.71 -7.97
CA SER A 39 -12.60 -0.48 -6.81
C SER A 39 -11.29 0.25 -7.14
N PHE A 40 -10.95 0.41 -8.42
CA PHE A 40 -9.81 1.18 -8.89
C PHE A 40 -10.12 2.65 -9.16
N ILE A 41 -11.39 3.07 -9.22
CA ILE A 41 -11.78 4.45 -9.55
C ILE A 41 -11.13 5.43 -8.56
N LEU A 42 -11.37 5.24 -7.26
CA LEU A 42 -10.85 6.14 -6.23
C LEU A 42 -9.31 6.21 -6.23
N PRO A 43 -8.55 5.09 -6.15
CA PRO A 43 -7.10 5.19 -6.14
C PRO A 43 -6.53 5.76 -7.45
N THR A 44 -7.17 5.54 -8.61
CA THR A 44 -6.78 6.18 -9.86
C THR A 44 -7.02 7.69 -9.83
N ALA A 45 -8.13 8.14 -9.24
CA ALA A 45 -8.39 9.58 -9.03
C ALA A 45 -7.33 10.22 -8.12
N LEU A 46 -6.88 9.53 -7.05
CA LEU A 46 -5.79 10.00 -6.19
C LEU A 46 -4.47 10.15 -6.96
N VAL A 47 -4.15 9.19 -7.83
CA VAL A 47 -2.98 9.30 -8.72
C VAL A 47 -3.13 10.48 -9.68
N GLY A 48 -4.30 10.62 -10.32
CA GLY A 48 -4.61 11.73 -11.23
C GLY A 48 -4.46 13.09 -10.56
N TYR A 49 -4.98 13.25 -9.33
CA TYR A 49 -4.79 14.46 -8.54
C TYR A 49 -3.31 14.84 -8.41
N GLY A 50 -2.47 13.86 -8.02
CA GLY A 50 -1.04 14.13 -7.88
C GLY A 50 -0.35 14.43 -9.22
N LEU A 51 -0.72 13.76 -10.32
CA LEU A 51 -0.14 14.02 -11.64
C LEU A 51 -0.48 15.42 -12.15
N ILE A 52 -1.69 15.92 -11.89
CA ILE A 52 -2.10 17.29 -12.26
C ILE A 52 -1.21 18.32 -11.55
N SER A 53 -0.79 18.09 -10.31
CA SER A 53 0.11 19.01 -9.58
C SER A 53 1.46 19.23 -10.27
N LEU A 54 1.87 18.32 -11.17
CA LEU A 54 3.12 18.43 -11.92
C LEU A 54 2.97 19.31 -13.18
N ALA A 55 1.75 19.58 -13.62
CA ALA A 55 1.44 20.27 -14.86
C ALA A 55 1.43 21.80 -14.71
N GLY A 56 2.57 22.43 -14.42
CA GLY A 56 2.67 23.89 -14.33
C GLY A 56 2.03 24.49 -13.07
N ASN A 57 1.56 25.75 -13.16
CA ASN A 57 0.87 26.41 -12.08
C ASN A 57 -0.62 26.07 -12.13
N ASN A 58 -1.13 25.49 -11.03
CA ASN A 58 -2.54 25.08 -10.91
C ASN A 58 -2.97 25.08 -9.44
N VAL A 59 -4.29 25.02 -9.21
CA VAL A 59 -4.88 25.06 -7.86
C VAL A 59 -4.33 23.98 -6.92
N ILE A 60 -4.00 22.79 -7.44
CA ILE A 60 -3.45 21.69 -6.62
C ILE A 60 -2.04 22.06 -6.13
N ARG A 61 -1.26 22.69 -6.99
CA ARG A 61 0.08 23.17 -6.62
C ARG A 61 0.02 24.32 -5.62
N ASP A 62 -0.96 25.20 -5.74
CA ASP A 62 -1.19 26.27 -4.76
C ASP A 62 -1.57 25.68 -3.39
N LEU A 63 -2.38 24.61 -3.37
CA LEU A 63 -2.68 23.85 -2.15
C LEU A 63 -1.43 23.21 -1.52
N ASP A 64 -0.51 22.71 -2.33
CA ASP A 64 0.77 22.18 -1.84
C ASP A 64 1.56 23.27 -1.09
N PHE A 65 1.68 24.46 -1.68
CA PHE A 65 2.41 25.57 -1.06
C PHE A 65 1.71 26.11 0.19
N THR A 66 0.38 26.26 0.15
CA THR A 66 -0.40 26.71 1.29
C THR A 66 -0.31 25.72 2.46
N THR A 67 -0.47 24.42 2.18
CA THR A 67 -0.35 23.38 3.21
C THR A 67 1.05 23.38 3.83
N LYS A 68 2.10 23.46 3.00
CA LYS A 68 3.48 23.56 3.52
C LYS A 68 3.65 24.78 4.42
N ALA A 69 3.19 25.95 3.97
CA ALA A 69 3.36 27.20 4.73
C ALA A 69 2.70 27.09 6.12
N GLU A 70 1.45 26.61 6.18
CA GLU A 70 0.73 26.44 7.44
C GLU A 70 1.41 25.45 8.40
N LEU A 71 1.85 24.28 7.87
CA LEU A 71 2.50 23.27 8.70
C LEU A 71 3.86 23.73 9.25
N GLN A 72 4.61 24.52 8.48
CA GLN A 72 5.90 25.03 8.92
C GLN A 72 5.77 26.26 9.83
N GLU A 73 4.71 27.08 9.68
CA GLU A 73 4.42 28.20 10.59
C GLU A 73 4.06 27.69 11.98
N ASP A 74 3.16 26.68 12.07
CA ASP A 74 2.69 26.13 13.33
C ASP A 74 3.73 25.21 14.01
N HIS A 75 4.55 24.50 13.24
CA HIS A 75 5.48 23.48 13.73
C HIS A 75 6.85 23.50 13.04
N PRO A 76 7.63 24.60 13.15
CA PRO A 76 8.86 24.81 12.37
C PRO A 76 9.99 23.81 12.69
N LEU A 77 9.99 23.24 13.88
CA LEU A 77 11.01 22.29 14.36
C LEU A 77 10.51 20.84 14.44
N PHE A 78 9.37 20.53 13.81
CA PHE A 78 8.82 19.19 13.87
C PHE A 78 9.74 18.19 13.17
N ALA A 79 10.18 17.16 13.91
CA ALA A 79 10.96 16.06 13.40
C ALA A 79 10.56 14.76 14.11
N ALA A 80 9.78 13.94 13.44
CA ALA A 80 9.37 12.62 13.93
C ALA A 80 9.79 11.53 12.95
N HIS A 81 10.44 10.48 13.43
CA HIS A 81 10.91 9.37 12.61
C HIS A 81 10.02 8.12 12.71
N ALA A 82 8.86 8.24 13.36
CA ALA A 82 7.90 7.14 13.52
C ALA A 82 7.37 6.62 12.17
N ASP A 83 7.30 7.48 11.16
CA ASP A 83 6.88 7.16 9.80
C ASP A 83 7.74 6.07 9.13
N ASN A 84 9.03 5.95 9.51
CA ASN A 84 9.92 4.91 9.00
C ASN A 84 9.49 3.50 9.43
N PHE A 85 8.86 3.36 10.59
CA PHE A 85 8.37 2.09 11.13
C PHE A 85 6.88 1.89 10.81
N LEU A 86 6.08 2.94 10.96
CA LEU A 86 4.64 2.89 10.72
C LEU A 86 4.28 2.44 9.31
N GLN A 87 5.13 2.73 8.32
CA GLN A 87 4.87 2.35 6.93
C GLN A 87 4.70 0.83 6.73
N PHE A 88 5.28 -0.01 7.57
CA PHE A 88 5.17 -1.47 7.50
C PHE A 88 4.18 -2.06 8.51
N SER A 89 3.70 -1.28 9.49
CA SER A 89 2.92 -1.80 10.61
C SER A 89 1.62 -2.50 10.19
N PRO A 90 0.83 -2.06 9.16
CA PRO A 90 -0.37 -2.79 8.78
C PRO A 90 -0.04 -4.15 8.14
N ALA A 91 1.06 -4.27 7.39
CA ALA A 91 1.50 -5.56 6.85
C ALA A 91 2.04 -6.48 7.95
N ALA A 92 2.80 -5.93 8.90
CA ALA A 92 3.26 -6.68 10.07
C ALA A 92 2.08 -7.23 10.87
N ALA A 93 0.99 -6.47 11.01
CA ALA A 93 -0.23 -6.93 11.65
C ALA A 93 -0.86 -8.13 10.91
N VAL A 94 -0.85 -8.15 9.57
CA VAL A 94 -1.33 -9.31 8.79
C VAL A 94 -0.57 -10.56 9.16
N PHE A 95 0.76 -10.50 9.18
CA PHE A 95 1.57 -11.68 9.48
C PHE A 95 1.47 -12.07 10.96
N ALA A 96 1.43 -11.11 11.88
CA ALA A 96 1.23 -11.38 13.31
C ALA A 96 -0.10 -12.11 13.57
N LEU A 97 -1.20 -11.66 12.96
CA LEU A 97 -2.51 -12.32 13.06
C LEU A 97 -2.46 -13.75 12.49
N LYS A 98 -1.77 -13.95 11.35
CA LYS A 98 -1.61 -15.30 10.77
C LYS A 98 -0.79 -16.23 11.67
N PHE A 99 0.29 -15.75 12.27
CA PHE A 99 1.09 -16.53 13.24
C PHE A 99 0.31 -16.81 14.53
N ALA A 100 -0.58 -15.93 14.95
CA ALA A 100 -1.51 -16.15 16.06
C ALA A 100 -2.67 -17.12 15.72
N GLY A 101 -2.68 -17.69 14.50
CA GLY A 101 -3.71 -18.66 14.08
C GLY A 101 -5.02 -18.01 13.59
N VAL A 102 -5.11 -16.69 13.50
CA VAL A 102 -6.30 -16.01 12.98
C VAL A 102 -6.38 -16.23 11.47
N LYS A 103 -7.46 -16.86 11.02
CA LYS A 103 -7.66 -17.19 9.60
C LYS A 103 -7.90 -15.93 8.80
N GLY A 104 -6.99 -15.61 7.88
CA GLY A 104 -7.17 -14.59 6.87
C GLY A 104 -7.66 -15.17 5.54
N ARG A 105 -7.79 -14.32 4.52
CA ARG A 105 -8.27 -14.70 3.19
C ARG A 105 -7.39 -15.75 2.49
N HIS A 106 -6.07 -15.67 2.63
CA HIS A 106 -5.09 -16.57 2.02
C HIS A 106 -4.23 -17.26 3.08
N GLN A 107 -3.62 -18.41 2.73
CA GLN A 107 -2.57 -19.00 3.54
C GLN A 107 -1.33 -18.10 3.57
N ILE A 108 -0.46 -18.28 4.58
CA ILE A 108 0.68 -17.40 4.82
C ILE A 108 1.63 -17.29 3.62
N GLY A 109 1.88 -18.40 2.91
CA GLY A 109 2.74 -18.41 1.72
C GLY A 109 2.15 -17.60 0.56
N ASP A 110 0.86 -17.74 0.28
CA ASP A 110 0.18 -16.96 -0.76
C ASP A 110 0.07 -15.48 -0.38
N ALA A 111 -0.23 -15.18 0.89
CA ALA A 111 -0.26 -13.81 1.39
C ALA A 111 1.11 -13.13 1.26
N ALA A 112 2.20 -13.84 1.60
CA ALA A 112 3.56 -13.34 1.43
C ALA A 112 3.89 -13.07 -0.05
N GLY A 113 3.53 -14.00 -0.94
CA GLY A 113 3.73 -13.84 -2.39
C GLY A 113 2.94 -12.65 -2.97
N ILE A 114 1.68 -12.48 -2.56
CA ILE A 114 0.84 -11.33 -2.95
C ILE A 114 1.47 -10.03 -2.46
N TYR A 115 1.90 -9.97 -1.19
CA TYR A 115 2.50 -8.77 -0.63
C TYR A 115 3.85 -8.43 -1.29
N ALA A 116 4.71 -9.41 -1.52
CA ALA A 116 5.96 -9.23 -2.25
C ALA A 116 5.73 -8.68 -3.65
N MET A 117 4.76 -9.23 -4.39
CA MET A 117 4.37 -8.71 -5.71
C MET A 117 3.85 -7.27 -5.62
N SER A 118 3.01 -6.96 -4.61
CA SER A 118 2.50 -5.62 -4.36
C SER A 118 3.64 -4.62 -4.15
N MET A 119 4.60 -4.96 -3.29
CA MET A 119 5.76 -4.12 -3.01
C MET A 119 6.65 -3.92 -4.25
N THR A 120 6.85 -4.97 -5.03
CA THR A 120 7.64 -4.88 -6.28
C THR A 120 6.98 -3.95 -7.28
N MET A 121 5.67 -4.08 -7.52
CA MET A 121 4.92 -3.21 -8.43
C MET A 121 4.91 -1.76 -7.95
N MET A 122 4.63 -1.56 -6.66
CA MET A 122 4.60 -0.23 -6.04
C MET A 122 5.98 0.44 -6.11
N THR A 123 7.03 -0.25 -5.66
CA THR A 123 8.39 0.32 -5.63
C THR A 123 8.89 0.62 -7.05
N GLY A 124 8.63 -0.26 -8.01
CA GLY A 124 8.96 -0.05 -9.42
C GLY A 124 8.30 1.22 -9.98
N SER A 125 6.98 1.35 -9.78
CA SER A 125 6.20 2.51 -10.26
C SER A 125 6.67 3.81 -9.59
N VAL A 126 6.82 3.81 -8.28
CA VAL A 126 7.25 4.99 -7.50
C VAL A 126 8.66 5.41 -7.89
N THR A 127 9.60 4.45 -8.00
CA THR A 127 11.00 4.76 -8.37
C THR A 127 11.10 5.31 -9.80
N TYR A 128 10.34 4.74 -10.73
CA TYR A 128 10.28 5.22 -12.10
C TYR A 128 9.76 6.66 -12.17
N LEU A 129 8.65 6.95 -11.49
CA LEU A 129 8.05 8.30 -11.46
C LEU A 129 8.93 9.32 -10.74
N LYS A 130 9.65 8.94 -9.69
CA LYS A 130 10.64 9.83 -9.05
C LYS A 130 11.74 10.28 -10.02
N LYS A 131 12.22 9.35 -10.86
CA LYS A 131 13.24 9.66 -11.88
C LYS A 131 12.70 10.55 -13.00
N LEU A 132 11.43 10.37 -13.37
CA LEU A 132 10.79 11.18 -14.40
C LEU A 132 10.43 12.60 -13.92
N SER A 133 9.77 12.69 -12.77
CA SER A 133 9.22 13.96 -12.27
C SER A 133 10.32 14.92 -11.83
N LYS A 134 11.41 14.40 -11.28
CA LYS A 134 12.52 15.19 -10.67
C LYS A 134 12.02 16.33 -9.78
N ARG A 135 10.86 16.12 -9.14
CA ARG A 135 10.21 17.13 -8.32
C ARG A 135 11.04 17.40 -7.07
N GLN A 136 11.34 18.68 -6.82
CA GLN A 136 12.04 19.11 -5.61
C GLN A 136 11.17 18.90 -4.37
N ARG A 137 11.78 18.46 -3.28
CA ARG A 137 11.11 18.34 -1.98
C ARG A 137 10.81 19.70 -1.37
N PRO A 138 9.81 19.76 -0.47
CA PRO A 138 9.51 21.03 0.25
C PRO A 138 10.70 21.58 1.04
N ASP A 139 11.58 20.72 1.58
CA ASP A 139 12.80 21.07 2.31
C ASP A 139 13.99 21.41 1.40
N ASN A 140 13.82 21.42 0.09
CA ASN A 140 14.84 21.65 -0.93
C ASN A 140 16.03 20.69 -0.92
N SER A 141 15.96 19.56 -0.18
CA SER A 141 17.08 18.62 0.00
C SER A 141 17.45 17.86 -1.28
N VAL A 142 16.46 17.34 -2.00
CA VAL A 142 16.65 16.50 -3.19
C VAL A 142 15.47 16.59 -4.15
N ASN A 143 15.71 16.19 -5.43
CA ASN A 143 14.72 16.24 -6.52
C ASN A 143 14.05 14.86 -6.74
N ASN A 144 13.46 14.29 -5.69
CA ASN A 144 12.79 12.99 -5.76
C ASN A 144 11.51 12.94 -4.92
N SER A 145 10.78 14.07 -4.86
CA SER A 145 9.60 14.19 -4.00
C SER A 145 8.44 13.33 -4.48
N PHE A 146 8.10 13.38 -5.78
CA PHE A 146 6.89 12.77 -6.32
C PHE A 146 7.15 11.35 -6.87
N PRO A 147 6.25 10.40 -6.56
CA PRO A 147 5.29 10.38 -5.47
C PRO A 147 5.93 9.97 -4.13
N SER A 148 5.20 10.13 -3.00
CA SER A 148 5.69 9.73 -1.68
C SER A 148 5.83 8.23 -1.51
N GLY A 149 7.07 7.73 -1.33
CA GLY A 149 7.35 6.30 -1.18
C GLY A 149 6.83 5.73 0.13
N HIS A 150 7.04 6.42 1.28
CA HIS A 150 6.52 5.98 2.58
C HIS A 150 4.99 5.88 2.58
N THR A 151 4.33 6.89 1.99
CA THR A 151 2.87 6.86 1.85
C THR A 151 2.41 5.70 0.95
N ALA A 152 3.08 5.48 -0.17
CA ALA A 152 2.76 4.36 -1.05
C ALA A 152 2.92 3.01 -0.33
N THR A 153 4.00 2.82 0.45
CA THR A 153 4.25 1.62 1.23
C THR A 153 3.15 1.37 2.27
N VAL A 154 2.81 2.39 3.07
CA VAL A 154 1.81 2.20 4.13
C VAL A 154 0.39 1.99 3.58
N PHE A 155 0.02 2.67 2.50
CA PHE A 155 -1.28 2.45 1.86
C PHE A 155 -1.35 1.09 1.15
N ALA A 156 -0.25 0.59 0.59
CA ALA A 156 -0.17 -0.77 0.11
C ALA A 156 -0.33 -1.79 1.24
N SER A 157 0.33 -1.56 2.38
CA SER A 157 0.22 -2.38 3.58
C SER A 157 -1.19 -2.36 4.19
N ALA A 158 -1.84 -1.18 4.20
CA ALA A 158 -3.21 -1.03 4.69
C ALA A 158 -4.24 -1.71 3.78
N GLU A 159 -4.10 -1.58 2.45
CA GLU A 159 -4.96 -2.30 1.51
C GLU A 159 -4.73 -3.81 1.60
N PHE A 160 -3.49 -4.27 1.83
CA PHE A 160 -3.19 -5.68 2.08
C PHE A 160 -3.90 -6.19 3.35
N LEU A 161 -3.83 -5.44 4.45
CA LEU A 161 -4.53 -5.76 5.69
C LEU A 161 -6.06 -5.83 5.48
N LYS A 162 -6.62 -4.86 4.75
CA LYS A 162 -8.04 -4.86 4.38
C LYS A 162 -8.43 -6.08 3.53
N GLN A 163 -7.63 -6.45 2.54
CA GLN A 163 -7.92 -7.58 1.66
C GLN A 163 -7.85 -8.92 2.40
N GLU A 164 -6.97 -9.05 3.39
CA GLU A 164 -6.81 -10.28 4.16
C GLU A 164 -7.85 -10.43 5.27
N TYR A 165 -8.22 -9.34 5.95
CA TYR A 165 -9.04 -9.39 7.16
C TYR A 165 -10.29 -8.50 7.14
N GLY A 166 -10.38 -7.54 6.24
CA GLY A 166 -11.43 -6.53 6.27
C GLY A 166 -12.85 -7.06 6.04
N LYS A 167 -13.01 -8.27 5.48
CA LYS A 167 -14.33 -8.89 5.31
C LYS A 167 -14.86 -9.42 6.65
N GLU A 168 -14.00 -10.09 7.41
CA GLU A 168 -14.36 -10.70 8.71
C GLU A 168 -14.30 -9.66 9.84
N TYR A 169 -13.36 -8.72 9.75
CA TYR A 169 -13.09 -7.70 10.77
C TYR A 169 -13.00 -6.30 10.13
N PRO A 170 -14.12 -5.66 9.76
CA PRO A 170 -14.09 -4.36 9.05
C PRO A 170 -13.31 -3.27 9.78
N TRP A 171 -13.34 -3.24 11.11
CA TRP A 171 -12.62 -2.27 11.93
C TRP A 171 -11.09 -2.35 11.75
N ILE A 172 -10.54 -3.55 11.46
CA ILE A 172 -9.11 -3.74 11.18
C ILE A 172 -8.70 -2.97 9.91
N ALA A 173 -9.57 -2.94 8.89
CA ALA A 173 -9.32 -2.16 7.70
C ALA A 173 -9.25 -0.66 8.00
N TYR A 174 -10.15 -0.16 8.84
CA TYR A 174 -10.16 1.26 9.23
C TYR A 174 -8.90 1.63 10.01
N THR A 175 -8.45 0.80 10.96
CA THR A 175 -7.20 1.05 11.70
C THR A 175 -5.98 1.07 10.77
N GLY A 176 -5.91 0.18 9.80
CA GLY A 176 -4.84 0.18 8.80
C GLY A 176 -4.78 1.49 7.99
N TYR A 177 -5.93 1.96 7.52
CA TYR A 177 -5.99 3.23 6.79
C TYR A 177 -5.77 4.45 7.68
N ALA A 178 -6.17 4.42 8.96
CA ALA A 178 -5.86 5.48 9.91
C ALA A 178 -4.34 5.63 10.11
N VAL A 179 -3.62 4.51 10.30
CA VAL A 179 -2.16 4.48 10.36
C VAL A 179 -1.55 5.00 9.07
N ALA A 180 -2.09 4.61 7.91
CA ALA A 180 -1.60 5.06 6.61
C ALA A 180 -1.77 6.57 6.43
N THR A 181 -2.91 7.12 6.83
CA THR A 181 -3.18 8.56 6.78
C THR A 181 -2.26 9.33 7.73
N ALA A 182 -2.09 8.85 8.97
CA ALA A 182 -1.17 9.44 9.93
C ALA A 182 0.28 9.45 9.41
N THR A 183 0.73 8.33 8.81
CA THR A 183 2.06 8.26 8.19
C THR A 183 2.21 9.28 7.06
N GLY A 184 1.20 9.41 6.19
CA GLY A 184 1.19 10.43 5.14
C GLY A 184 1.26 11.86 5.70
N ALA A 185 0.51 12.15 6.77
CA ALA A 185 0.57 13.43 7.47
C ALA A 185 1.97 13.70 8.04
N LEU A 186 2.59 12.72 8.69
CA LEU A 186 3.95 12.85 9.21
C LEU A 186 4.97 13.20 8.10
N ARG A 187 4.78 12.71 6.87
CA ARG A 187 5.66 13.08 5.74
C ARG A 187 5.56 14.57 5.38
N MET A 188 4.38 15.16 5.52
CA MET A 188 4.17 16.60 5.30
C MET A 188 4.71 17.42 6.48
N TYR A 189 4.41 17.04 7.73
CA TYR A 189 4.96 17.68 8.93
C TYR A 189 6.49 17.65 8.95
N ASN A 190 7.11 16.55 8.55
CA ASN A 190 8.56 16.42 8.39
C ASN A 190 9.12 17.21 7.19
N ASN A 191 8.30 17.98 6.47
CA ASN A 191 8.70 18.78 5.30
C ASN A 191 9.34 17.96 4.17
N ARG A 192 9.02 16.65 4.07
CA ARG A 192 9.64 15.70 3.11
C ARG A 192 8.87 15.57 1.81
N HIS A 193 7.56 15.77 1.85
CA HIS A 193 6.66 15.59 0.71
C HIS A 193 5.56 16.63 0.68
N TRP A 194 5.15 17.00 -0.53
CA TRP A 194 3.99 17.83 -0.79
C TRP A 194 2.70 17.06 -0.53
N LEU A 195 1.59 17.76 -0.30
CA LEU A 195 0.26 17.14 -0.14
C LEU A 195 -0.08 16.24 -1.34
N SER A 196 0.13 16.73 -2.56
CA SER A 196 -0.14 15.97 -3.78
C SER A 196 0.75 14.74 -3.94
N ASP A 197 2.02 14.76 -3.45
CA ASP A 197 2.89 13.57 -3.43
C ASP A 197 2.34 12.48 -2.52
N VAL A 198 1.78 12.88 -1.38
CA VAL A 198 1.16 11.98 -0.39
C VAL A 198 -0.10 11.36 -0.97
N ILE A 199 -0.98 12.16 -1.56
CA ILE A 199 -2.22 11.70 -2.18
C ILE A 199 -1.93 10.73 -3.34
N ALA A 200 -0.99 11.06 -4.23
CA ALA A 200 -0.58 10.15 -5.29
C ALA A 200 0.04 8.85 -4.74
N GLY A 201 0.89 8.95 -3.72
CA GLY A 201 1.48 7.80 -3.05
C GLY A 201 0.42 6.82 -2.53
N ALA A 202 -0.63 7.34 -1.90
CA ALA A 202 -1.77 6.53 -1.45
C ALA A 202 -2.42 5.78 -2.62
N GLY A 203 -2.69 6.47 -3.74
CA GLY A 203 -3.24 5.86 -4.94
C GLY A 203 -2.37 4.74 -5.49
N PHE A 204 -1.04 4.97 -5.64
CA PHE A 204 -0.10 3.95 -6.13
C PHE A 204 -0.04 2.74 -5.21
N GLY A 205 0.00 2.92 -3.90
CA GLY A 205 -0.01 1.82 -2.94
C GLY A 205 -1.25 0.93 -3.07
N ILE A 206 -2.44 1.54 -3.09
CA ILE A 206 -3.72 0.83 -3.21
C ILE A 206 -3.82 0.08 -4.55
N ILE A 207 -3.46 0.74 -5.67
CA ILE A 207 -3.52 0.13 -7.02
C ILE A 207 -2.60 -1.09 -7.08
N SER A 208 -1.36 -0.96 -6.64
CA SER A 208 -0.36 -2.04 -6.68
C SER A 208 -0.83 -3.26 -5.91
N THR A 209 -1.42 -3.06 -4.72
CA THR A 209 -1.94 -4.16 -3.92
C THR A 209 -3.15 -4.81 -4.59
N LYS A 210 -4.14 -4.04 -5.03
CA LYS A 210 -5.32 -4.61 -5.74
C LYS A 210 -4.92 -5.36 -7.00
N ALA A 211 -3.98 -4.82 -7.78
CA ALA A 211 -3.45 -5.49 -8.96
C ALA A 211 -2.79 -6.83 -8.61
N SER A 212 -2.03 -6.88 -7.51
CA SER A 212 -1.39 -8.12 -7.05
C SER A 212 -2.40 -9.20 -6.69
N TYR A 213 -3.54 -8.86 -6.06
CA TYR A 213 -4.61 -9.82 -5.80
C TYR A 213 -5.26 -10.38 -7.08
N ILE A 214 -5.20 -9.65 -8.19
CA ILE A 214 -5.71 -10.11 -9.50
C ILE A 214 -4.64 -10.94 -10.24
N LEU A 215 -3.39 -10.50 -10.20
CA LEU A 215 -2.31 -11.07 -11.01
C LEU A 215 -1.68 -12.31 -10.37
N TYR A 216 -1.48 -12.31 -9.06
CA TYR A 216 -0.80 -13.40 -8.35
C TYR A 216 -1.45 -14.78 -8.59
N PRO A 217 -2.77 -14.96 -8.52
CA PRO A 217 -3.39 -16.27 -8.79
C PRO A 217 -3.17 -16.73 -10.24
N LYS A 218 -3.12 -15.80 -11.20
CA LYS A 218 -2.87 -16.10 -12.61
C LYS A 218 -1.43 -16.56 -12.81
N LEU A 219 -0.47 -15.85 -12.24
CA LEU A 219 0.95 -16.23 -12.30
C LEU A 219 1.20 -17.56 -11.60
N LYS A 220 0.64 -17.76 -10.41
CA LYS A 220 0.76 -19.04 -9.67
C LYS A 220 0.27 -20.21 -10.51
N ARG A 221 -0.84 -20.06 -11.25
CA ARG A 221 -1.36 -21.10 -12.16
C ARG A 221 -0.41 -21.38 -13.32
N LEU A 222 0.22 -20.37 -13.90
CA LEU A 222 1.19 -20.54 -15.00
C LEU A 222 2.41 -21.35 -14.54
N PHE A 223 2.93 -21.04 -13.36
CA PHE A 223 4.08 -21.77 -12.81
C PHE A 223 3.72 -23.17 -12.30
N SER A 224 2.51 -23.37 -11.74
CA SER A 224 2.07 -24.70 -11.29
C SER A 224 1.73 -25.63 -12.45
N ARG A 225 1.32 -25.10 -13.61
CA ARG A 225 0.96 -25.94 -14.77
C ARG A 225 2.20 -26.58 -15.44
N ASN A 226 3.39 -26.03 -15.22
CA ASN A 226 4.65 -26.59 -15.73
C ASN A 226 5.30 -27.59 -14.77
N GLN A 227 4.71 -27.86 -13.60
CA GLN A 227 5.24 -28.83 -12.64
C GLN A 227 4.64 -30.24 -12.86
N THR A 228 4.67 -30.74 -14.08
CA THR A 228 4.43 -32.19 -14.32
C THR A 228 5.64 -33.06 -13.97
N SER A 229 6.78 -32.45 -13.63
CA SER A 229 7.96 -33.14 -13.11
C SER A 229 8.17 -32.73 -11.66
N ALA A 230 7.43 -33.33 -10.73
CA ALA A 230 7.67 -33.17 -9.30
C ALA A 230 8.87 -34.03 -8.90
N PHE A 231 10.02 -33.41 -8.72
CA PHE A 231 11.13 -34.08 -8.04
C PHE A 231 10.93 -33.91 -6.53
N ASN A 232 10.76 -35.04 -5.83
CA ASN A 232 10.76 -35.10 -4.38
C ASN A 232 12.16 -35.51 -3.89
N LEU A 233 12.81 -34.57 -3.19
CA LEU A 233 14.06 -34.83 -2.49
C LEU A 233 13.72 -35.04 -1.01
N MET A 234 13.89 -36.27 -0.52
CA MET A 234 13.65 -36.60 0.89
C MET A 234 14.96 -37.02 1.53
N PRO A 235 15.29 -36.50 2.70
CA PRO A 235 16.41 -37.06 3.49
C PRO A 235 16.02 -38.47 3.90
N THR A 236 16.96 -39.40 3.75
CA THR A 236 16.76 -40.80 4.11
C THR A 236 17.96 -41.29 4.92
N TYR A 237 17.73 -42.29 5.74
CA TYR A 237 18.79 -43.02 6.47
C TYR A 237 18.71 -44.50 6.05
N GLN A 238 19.57 -44.92 5.14
CA GLN A 238 19.57 -46.27 4.61
C GLN A 238 20.98 -46.88 4.71
N SER A 239 21.07 -48.16 5.00
CA SER A 239 22.35 -48.90 5.06
C SER A 239 23.37 -48.32 6.04
N GLY A 240 22.93 -47.69 7.15
CA GLY A 240 23.82 -47.17 8.20
C GLY A 240 24.40 -45.79 7.96
N GLY A 241 23.91 -45.05 6.96
CA GLY A 241 24.34 -43.66 6.68
C GLY A 241 23.21 -42.73 6.25
N PRO A 242 23.39 -41.40 6.46
CA PRO A 242 22.48 -40.40 5.96
C PRO A 242 22.61 -40.25 4.43
N GLY A 243 21.49 -40.15 3.72
CA GLY A 243 21.40 -40.02 2.27
C GLY A 243 20.23 -39.14 1.85
N PHE A 244 20.09 -38.90 0.55
CA PHE A 244 18.93 -38.27 -0.05
C PHE A 244 18.28 -39.21 -1.05
N TYR A 245 16.94 -39.35 -0.96
CA TYR A 245 16.14 -40.03 -1.93
C TYR A 245 15.52 -39.04 -2.89
N LEU A 246 15.79 -39.20 -4.18
CA LEU A 246 15.21 -38.37 -5.25
C LEU A 246 14.20 -39.24 -6.03
N SER A 247 12.92 -38.85 -6.01
CA SER A 247 11.91 -39.43 -6.88
C SER A 247 11.32 -38.41 -7.81
N GLY A 248 11.16 -38.74 -9.08
CA GLY A 248 10.52 -37.90 -10.09
C GLY A 248 9.49 -38.70 -10.87
N ASN A 249 8.32 -38.11 -11.13
CA ASN A 249 7.36 -38.61 -12.10
C ASN A 249 7.65 -37.91 -13.43
N PHE A 250 7.91 -38.70 -14.48
CA PHE A 250 8.13 -38.28 -15.85
C PHE A 250 6.86 -38.43 -16.67
#